data_c58b38120bfff28c18ae05e6aa24d38a
#
_entry.id   c58b38120bfff28c18ae05e6aa24d38a
#
_cell.length_a   1.000
_cell.length_b   1.000
_cell.length_c   1.000
_cell.angle_alpha   90.00
_cell.angle_beta   90.00
_cell.angle_gamma   90.00
#
_symmetry.space_group_name_H-M   'P 1'
#
loop_
_entity.id
_entity.type
_entity.pdbx_description
1 polymer ?
#
loop_
_entity_poly.entity_id
_entity_poly.type
_entity_poly.pdbx_seq_one_letter_code
_entity_poly.pdbx_strand_id
1 'polypeptide(L)'
;MKVLVVGGGSGGHITPAVAVIREILEKKPRTRVEFWTDRKYYKNVVKITTEIGVSWGSSVQETSRKQPYIRVRKLWAGKFHRYVGWKFKDYFVYIGITLRDLVWGNITGFVGFVAGFVQSFWRLLLPGKRPDVIFLKGGFVGLPVGLVARLFKIPYIVHESDAVPGLANRLLMKRAAVVATGWSELKGVTDYTQVGIPVAAEFKMVSEAQQKNLKKAFGFDPERPLVVVTGGSQGSLNIDNAMKEILPEMLKFTSVGLVAGRKHYEDMVELKKYEEWDKAKLQSNFRMWEFNSAMHELMGAADVVVSRAGATTIAELAALGKAVILVPFERLPGGHQAKNAERLQDKGAVVMVTDERMQQQPGVLLEEVRHLVRSPKERATLAEKLHAEAKPDAAKSLAEIVLRVGEEGVPKKAKQVGQDEKQE
;
A
#
# COMPACT_ATOMS: atom_id res chain seq x y z
N MET A 1 12.88 22.64 -12.03
CA MET A 1 12.47 21.30 -12.50
C MET A 1 10.98 21.11 -12.22
N LYS A 2 10.30 20.39 -13.09
CA LYS A 2 8.88 20.03 -12.95
C LYS A 2 8.72 18.52 -12.96
N VAL A 3 8.16 17.97 -11.89
CA VAL A 3 7.93 16.54 -11.71
C VAL A 3 6.43 16.27 -11.77
N LEU A 4 6.01 15.32 -12.57
CA LEU A 4 4.66 14.78 -12.55
C LEU A 4 4.67 13.44 -11.81
N VAL A 5 3.88 13.35 -10.74
CA VAL A 5 3.65 12.11 -10.00
C VAL A 5 2.26 11.59 -10.32
N VAL A 6 2.14 10.30 -10.60
CA VAL A 6 0.85 9.66 -10.91
C VAL A 6 0.65 8.47 -10.00
N GLY A 7 -0.46 8.49 -9.26
CA GLY A 7 -0.84 7.40 -8.36
C GLY A 7 -2.33 7.47 -8.04
N GLY A 8 -2.95 6.32 -7.85
CA GLY A 8 -4.39 6.25 -7.56
C GLY A 8 -4.91 4.83 -7.58
N GLY A 9 -6.23 4.68 -7.48
CA GLY A 9 -6.89 3.37 -7.42
C GLY A 9 -6.89 2.72 -6.05
N SER A 10 -5.91 3.01 -5.20
CA SER A 10 -5.82 2.54 -3.82
C SER A 10 -4.89 3.42 -2.97
N GLY A 11 -5.01 3.34 -1.64
CA GLY A 11 -4.08 3.99 -0.70
C GLY A 11 -2.63 3.55 -0.92
N GLY A 12 -2.41 2.28 -1.24
CA GLY A 12 -1.09 1.72 -1.50
C GLY A 12 -0.34 2.31 -2.71
N HIS A 13 -1.00 3.09 -3.57
CA HIS A 13 -0.35 3.87 -4.62
C HIS A 13 -0.18 5.35 -4.25
N ILE A 14 -0.90 5.83 -3.25
CA ILE A 14 -0.90 7.24 -2.85
C ILE A 14 0.14 7.51 -1.78
N THR A 15 0.09 6.78 -0.66
CA THR A 15 1.01 7.00 0.47
C THR A 15 2.49 6.87 0.08
N PRO A 16 2.91 5.85 -0.71
CA PRO A 16 4.29 5.80 -1.19
C PRO A 16 4.66 6.94 -2.15
N ALA A 17 3.73 7.37 -3.01
CA ALA A 17 3.98 8.50 -3.91
C ALA A 17 4.18 9.80 -3.13
N VAL A 18 3.42 10.00 -2.06
CA VAL A 18 3.53 11.14 -1.14
C VAL A 18 4.86 11.11 -0.40
N ALA A 19 5.31 9.94 0.07
CA ALA A 19 6.63 9.80 0.71
C ALA A 19 7.77 10.23 -0.25
N VAL A 20 7.71 9.82 -1.52
CA VAL A 20 8.68 10.26 -2.54
C VAL A 20 8.62 11.76 -2.80
N ILE A 21 7.42 12.36 -2.82
CA ILE A 21 7.26 13.82 -2.99
C ILE A 21 7.92 14.58 -1.83
N ARG A 22 7.77 14.11 -0.59
CA ARG A 22 8.43 14.71 0.58
C ARG A 22 9.93 14.77 0.38
N GLU A 23 10.55 13.64 0.02
CA GLU A 23 12.00 13.54 -0.23
C GLU A 23 12.47 14.42 -1.40
N ILE A 24 11.68 14.50 -2.49
CA ILE A 24 11.98 15.39 -3.63
C ILE A 24 12.03 16.85 -3.17
N LEU A 25 11.05 17.28 -2.39
CA LEU A 25 10.94 18.66 -1.92
C LEU A 25 12.00 18.97 -0.86
N GLU A 26 12.37 18.00 -0.03
CA GLU A 26 13.45 18.12 0.94
C GLU A 26 14.80 18.37 0.25
N LYS A 27 15.11 17.57 -0.78
CA LYS A 27 16.35 17.73 -1.54
C LYS A 27 16.35 18.96 -2.46
N LYS A 28 15.20 19.26 -3.07
CA LYS A 28 15.03 20.37 -4.03
C LYS A 28 13.73 21.15 -3.80
N PRO A 29 13.68 22.08 -2.83
CA PRO A 29 12.47 22.79 -2.42
C PRO A 29 11.80 23.60 -3.53
N ARG A 30 12.55 23.98 -4.57
CA ARG A 30 12.03 24.76 -5.73
C ARG A 30 11.44 23.88 -6.84
N THR A 31 11.35 22.56 -6.63
CA THR A 31 10.74 21.65 -7.60
C THR A 31 9.23 21.88 -7.67
N ARG A 32 8.71 22.02 -8.87
CA ARG A 32 7.25 22.08 -9.09
C ARG A 32 6.72 20.67 -9.23
N VAL A 33 5.85 20.26 -8.34
CA VAL A 33 5.25 18.92 -8.35
C VAL A 33 3.79 19.01 -8.78
N GLU A 34 3.39 18.26 -9.79
CA GLU A 34 1.98 17.97 -10.06
C GLU A 34 1.69 16.53 -9.67
N PHE A 35 0.57 16.29 -8.94
CA PHE A 35 0.10 14.96 -8.61
C PHE A 35 -1.22 14.69 -9.33
N TRP A 36 -1.22 13.73 -10.26
CA TRP A 36 -2.43 13.31 -10.96
C TRP A 36 -2.97 12.03 -10.36
N THR A 37 -4.26 12.05 -9.99
CA THR A 37 -4.94 10.93 -9.34
C THR A 37 -6.38 10.78 -9.85
N ASP A 38 -6.98 9.62 -9.65
CA ASP A 38 -8.38 9.40 -10.00
C ASP A 38 -9.34 10.22 -9.12
N ARG A 39 -10.61 10.30 -9.57
CA ARG A 39 -11.66 11.08 -8.89
C ARG A 39 -11.92 10.60 -7.47
N LYS A 40 -11.84 9.28 -7.22
CA LYS A 40 -12.14 8.67 -5.92
C LYS A 40 -11.17 9.15 -4.84
N TYR A 41 -9.90 9.24 -5.18
CA TYR A 41 -8.85 9.57 -4.22
C TYR A 41 -8.43 11.05 -4.23
N TYR A 42 -8.99 11.86 -5.11
CA TYR A 42 -8.62 13.27 -5.26
C TYR A 42 -8.66 14.07 -3.95
N LYS A 43 -9.78 13.95 -3.20
CA LYS A 43 -9.93 14.69 -1.92
C LYS A 43 -8.87 14.26 -0.90
N ASN A 44 -8.57 12.97 -0.81
CA ASN A 44 -7.56 12.44 0.10
C ASN A 44 -6.15 12.95 -0.28
N VAL A 45 -5.82 12.92 -1.57
CA VAL A 45 -4.52 13.42 -2.05
C VAL A 45 -4.39 14.91 -1.78
N VAL A 46 -5.44 15.70 -2.02
CA VAL A 46 -5.43 17.14 -1.68
C VAL A 46 -5.17 17.36 -0.19
N LYS A 47 -5.88 16.62 0.68
CA LYS A 47 -5.69 16.75 2.14
C LYS A 47 -4.24 16.45 2.53
N ILE A 48 -3.70 15.31 2.13
CA ILE A 48 -2.34 14.88 2.49
C ILE A 48 -1.29 15.85 1.94
N THR A 49 -1.45 16.33 0.70
CA THR A 49 -0.49 17.25 0.09
C THR A 49 -0.55 18.66 0.68
N THR A 50 -1.71 19.07 1.19
CA THR A 50 -1.86 20.33 1.93
C THR A 50 -1.14 20.24 3.28
N GLU A 51 -1.28 19.12 3.98
CA GLU A 51 -0.56 18.88 5.25
C GLU A 51 0.96 18.93 5.05
N ILE A 52 1.49 18.39 3.95
CA ILE A 52 2.91 18.53 3.60
C ILE A 52 3.28 20.01 3.40
N GLY A 53 2.50 20.76 2.64
CA GLY A 53 2.74 22.18 2.40
C GLY A 53 2.76 23.00 3.68
N VAL A 54 1.85 22.73 4.64
CA VAL A 54 1.78 23.40 5.94
C VAL A 54 2.95 23.02 6.84
N SER A 55 3.32 21.74 6.89
CA SER A 55 4.47 21.29 7.70
C SER A 55 5.79 21.91 7.25
N TRP A 56 5.96 22.12 5.95
CA TRP A 56 7.13 22.82 5.40
C TRP A 56 7.13 24.33 5.70
N GLY A 57 5.97 24.96 5.66
CA GLY A 57 5.84 26.38 5.99
C GLY A 57 6.17 26.72 7.44
N SER A 58 6.00 25.77 8.36
CA SER A 58 6.31 25.94 9.79
C SER A 58 7.76 25.61 10.16
N SER A 59 8.49 24.84 9.34
CA SER A 59 9.88 24.44 9.62
C SER A 59 10.93 25.32 8.93
N VAL A 60 10.54 26.14 7.95
CA VAL A 60 11.42 27.08 7.29
C VAL A 60 11.22 28.45 7.93
N GLN A 61 12.09 28.81 8.91
CA GLN A 61 12.20 30.16 9.42
C GLN A 61 12.35 31.16 8.27
N GLU A 62 11.43 32.07 8.19
CA GLU A 62 11.42 33.41 7.59
C GLU A 62 12.60 33.85 6.70
N THR A 63 12.89 33.14 5.62
CA THR A 63 13.64 33.78 4.54
C THR A 63 13.10 33.38 3.20
N SER A 64 12.24 34.26 2.66
CA SER A 64 11.72 34.33 1.31
C SER A 64 10.60 33.35 0.89
N ARG A 65 9.44 33.94 0.76
CA ARG A 65 8.32 33.75 -0.18
C ARG A 65 8.49 32.67 -1.24
N LYS A 66 8.22 31.39 -0.93
CA LYS A 66 7.59 30.42 -1.85
C LYS A 66 7.43 29.07 -1.17
N GLN A 67 6.21 28.79 -0.69
CA GLN A 67 5.79 27.46 -0.30
C GLN A 67 6.03 26.46 -1.45
N PRO A 68 6.37 25.20 -1.14
CA PRO A 68 6.52 24.18 -2.17
C PRO A 68 5.22 24.07 -2.98
N TYR A 69 5.35 24.14 -4.29
CA TYR A 69 4.19 24.14 -5.17
C TYR A 69 3.80 22.69 -5.51
N ILE A 70 2.81 22.16 -4.80
CA ILE A 70 2.18 20.87 -5.13
C ILE A 70 0.80 21.16 -5.74
N ARG A 71 0.60 20.76 -6.99
CA ARG A 71 -0.69 20.90 -7.65
C ARG A 71 -1.34 19.54 -7.87
N VAL A 72 -2.48 19.30 -7.24
CA VAL A 72 -3.24 18.07 -7.45
C VAL A 72 -4.24 18.21 -8.57
N ARG A 73 -4.33 17.21 -9.45
CA ARG A 73 -5.28 17.19 -10.56
C ARG A 73 -6.06 15.88 -10.62
N LYS A 74 -7.33 15.98 -10.98
CA LYS A 74 -8.17 14.83 -11.31
C LYS A 74 -7.80 14.32 -12.69
N LEU A 75 -7.66 13.01 -12.79
CA LEU A 75 -7.47 12.28 -14.03
C LEU A 75 -8.65 11.32 -14.23
N TRP A 76 -9.15 11.24 -15.44
CA TRP A 76 -10.00 10.15 -15.84
C TRP A 76 -9.14 8.91 -15.99
N ALA A 77 -9.62 7.79 -15.42
CA ALA A 77 -8.92 6.53 -15.53
C ALA A 77 -9.92 5.40 -15.43
N GLY A 78 -9.76 4.42 -16.27
CA GLY A 78 -10.62 3.25 -16.31
C GLY A 78 -9.95 2.04 -15.71
N LYS A 79 -10.65 1.38 -14.77
CA LYS A 79 -10.23 0.11 -14.21
C LYS A 79 -10.84 -1.02 -15.02
N PHE A 80 -9.98 -1.86 -15.62
CA PHE A 80 -10.43 -3.08 -16.29
C PHE A 80 -10.64 -4.19 -15.26
N HIS A 81 -11.81 -4.80 -15.29
CA HIS A 81 -12.15 -5.93 -14.45
C HIS A 81 -11.64 -7.21 -15.13
N ARG A 82 -10.76 -7.93 -14.44
CA ARG A 82 -10.21 -9.20 -14.88
C ARG A 82 -10.53 -10.22 -13.81
N TYR A 83 -11.18 -11.30 -14.18
CA TYR A 83 -11.40 -12.42 -13.29
C TYR A 83 -10.31 -13.48 -13.56
N VAL A 84 -9.73 -14.01 -12.49
CA VAL A 84 -8.76 -15.11 -12.55
C VAL A 84 -9.45 -16.34 -11.99
N GLY A 85 -9.35 -17.44 -12.74
CA GLY A 85 -9.80 -18.75 -12.29
C GLY A 85 -11.26 -19.06 -12.62
N TRP A 86 -11.55 -19.24 -13.89
CA TRP A 86 -12.78 -19.90 -14.33
C TRP A 86 -12.66 -21.41 -14.07
N LYS A 87 -13.11 -21.87 -12.89
CA LYS A 87 -13.48 -23.28 -12.76
C LYS A 87 -14.91 -23.41 -13.25
N PHE A 88 -15.17 -24.32 -14.15
CA PHE A 88 -16.45 -24.53 -14.83
C PHE A 88 -17.66 -24.69 -13.88
N LYS A 89 -17.43 -25.05 -12.63
CA LYS A 89 -18.43 -25.16 -11.57
C LYS A 89 -18.95 -23.82 -11.03
N ASP A 90 -18.14 -22.74 -11.14
CA ASP A 90 -18.53 -21.39 -10.64
C ASP A 90 -19.39 -20.63 -11.67
N TYR A 91 -19.54 -21.22 -12.86
CA TYR A 91 -20.19 -20.59 -14.02
C TYR A 91 -21.70 -20.34 -13.81
N PHE A 92 -22.40 -21.27 -13.16
CA PHE A 92 -23.86 -21.20 -13.04
C PHE A 92 -24.38 -20.29 -11.92
N VAL A 93 -23.62 -20.06 -10.85
CA VAL A 93 -24.05 -19.24 -9.72
C VAL A 93 -23.79 -17.74 -9.97
N TYR A 94 -22.84 -17.40 -10.84
CA TYR A 94 -22.39 -16.02 -11.10
C TYR A 94 -22.89 -15.39 -12.42
N ILE A 95 -23.62 -16.11 -13.27
CA ILE A 95 -23.94 -15.66 -14.64
C ILE A 95 -24.74 -14.36 -14.68
N GLY A 96 -25.70 -14.15 -13.79
CA GLY A 96 -26.58 -12.98 -13.87
C GLY A 96 -25.95 -11.64 -13.49
N ILE A 97 -25.14 -11.62 -12.44
CA ILE A 97 -24.50 -10.41 -11.91
C ILE A 97 -23.15 -10.17 -12.60
N THR A 98 -22.40 -11.23 -12.88
CA THR A 98 -21.03 -11.17 -13.37
C THR A 98 -20.90 -10.77 -14.84
N LEU A 99 -21.79 -11.22 -15.71
CA LEU A 99 -21.70 -10.89 -17.14
C LEU A 99 -22.01 -9.43 -17.41
N ARG A 100 -23.05 -8.92 -16.75
CA ARG A 100 -23.42 -7.50 -16.82
C ARG A 100 -22.30 -6.61 -16.25
N ASP A 101 -21.80 -6.91 -15.06
CA ASP A 101 -20.74 -6.15 -14.39
C ASP A 101 -19.40 -6.26 -15.14
N LEU A 102 -19.11 -7.41 -15.73
CA LEU A 102 -17.91 -7.61 -16.55
C LEU A 102 -17.99 -6.78 -17.82
N VAL A 103 -19.09 -6.83 -18.54
CA VAL A 103 -19.28 -6.09 -19.81
C VAL A 103 -19.33 -4.60 -19.54
N TRP A 104 -20.25 -4.15 -18.68
CA TRP A 104 -20.41 -2.72 -18.37
C TRP A 104 -19.18 -2.15 -17.62
N GLY A 105 -18.62 -2.91 -16.69
CA GLY A 105 -17.40 -2.52 -15.98
C GLY A 105 -16.19 -2.35 -16.92
N ASN A 106 -16.07 -3.19 -17.94
CA ASN A 106 -15.00 -3.06 -18.92
C ASN A 106 -15.28 -1.99 -19.97
N ILE A 107 -16.54 -1.78 -20.38
CA ILE A 107 -16.93 -0.65 -21.26
C ILE A 107 -16.63 0.67 -20.55
N THR A 108 -17.11 0.85 -19.33
CA THR A 108 -16.84 2.07 -18.53
C THR A 108 -15.36 2.23 -18.23
N GLY A 109 -14.65 1.11 -18.01
CA GLY A 109 -13.20 1.07 -17.87
C GLY A 109 -12.50 1.56 -19.13
N PHE A 110 -12.91 1.10 -20.31
CA PHE A 110 -12.37 1.53 -21.59
C PHE A 110 -12.64 3.01 -21.86
N VAL A 111 -13.89 3.47 -21.67
CA VAL A 111 -14.25 4.89 -21.81
C VAL A 111 -13.40 5.75 -20.86
N GLY A 112 -13.27 5.35 -19.60
CA GLY A 112 -12.42 6.05 -18.64
C GLY A 112 -10.94 6.08 -19.04
N PHE A 113 -10.42 4.99 -19.61
CA PHE A 113 -9.07 4.93 -20.13
C PHE A 113 -8.88 5.89 -21.32
N VAL A 114 -9.78 5.86 -22.31
CA VAL A 114 -9.72 6.76 -23.47
C VAL A 114 -9.80 8.23 -23.03
N ALA A 115 -10.75 8.55 -22.15
CA ALA A 115 -10.88 9.90 -21.60
C ALA A 115 -9.59 10.35 -20.87
N GLY A 116 -8.97 9.46 -20.09
CA GLY A 116 -7.69 9.71 -19.41
C GLY A 116 -6.54 9.90 -20.39
N PHE A 117 -6.52 9.11 -21.47
CA PHE A 117 -5.52 9.25 -22.52
C PHE A 117 -5.65 10.61 -23.23
N VAL A 118 -6.85 10.98 -23.69
CA VAL A 118 -7.12 12.27 -24.32
C VAL A 118 -6.79 13.44 -23.38
N GLN A 119 -7.20 13.34 -22.11
CA GLN A 119 -6.87 14.35 -21.10
C GLN A 119 -5.36 14.49 -20.89
N SER A 120 -4.62 13.39 -20.84
CA SER A 120 -3.17 13.37 -20.70
C SER A 120 -2.50 13.92 -21.95
N PHE A 121 -2.98 13.55 -23.15
CA PHE A 121 -2.49 14.02 -24.42
C PHE A 121 -2.53 15.54 -24.51
N TRP A 122 -3.68 16.15 -24.32
CA TRP A 122 -3.81 17.62 -24.39
C TRP A 122 -3.01 18.36 -23.32
N ARG A 123 -2.87 17.77 -22.12
CA ARG A 123 -2.07 18.40 -21.06
C ARG A 123 -0.57 18.32 -21.30
N LEU A 124 -0.09 17.24 -21.88
CA LEU A 124 1.33 17.03 -22.14
C LEU A 124 1.77 17.50 -23.53
N LEU A 125 0.81 17.81 -24.41
CA LEU A 125 1.08 18.37 -25.73
C LEU A 125 1.73 19.76 -25.64
N LEU A 126 1.27 20.61 -24.71
CA LEU A 126 1.73 21.98 -24.58
C LEU A 126 3.16 22.05 -24.02
N PRO A 127 4.16 22.56 -24.76
CA PRO A 127 5.57 22.53 -24.32
C PRO A 127 5.83 23.14 -22.95
N GLY A 128 5.24 24.30 -22.63
CA GLY A 128 5.44 24.95 -21.32
C GLY A 128 4.76 24.24 -20.13
N LYS A 129 3.95 23.19 -20.39
CA LYS A 129 3.29 22.38 -19.37
C LYS A 129 3.91 21.01 -19.21
N ARG A 130 4.82 20.61 -20.08
CA ARG A 130 5.48 19.30 -19.99
C ARG A 130 6.30 19.20 -18.70
N PRO A 131 6.24 18.05 -18.00
CA PRO A 131 7.16 17.76 -16.93
C PRO A 131 8.53 17.34 -17.50
N ASP A 132 9.58 17.56 -16.72
CA ASP A 132 10.93 17.07 -17.04
C ASP A 132 11.01 15.55 -16.84
N VAL A 133 10.23 15.02 -15.89
CA VAL A 133 10.15 13.59 -15.58
C VAL A 133 8.77 13.23 -15.02
N ILE A 134 8.33 12.00 -15.28
CA ILE A 134 7.09 11.44 -14.73
C ILE A 134 7.41 10.25 -13.83
N PHE A 135 6.91 10.27 -12.59
CA PHE A 135 6.95 9.15 -11.68
C PHE A 135 5.59 8.44 -11.65
N LEU A 136 5.56 7.19 -12.12
CA LEU A 136 4.38 6.33 -12.16
C LEU A 136 4.47 5.31 -11.03
N LYS A 137 3.68 5.52 -9.96
CA LYS A 137 3.66 4.61 -8.80
C LYS A 137 2.95 3.29 -9.11
N GLY A 138 2.30 3.18 -10.24
CA GLY A 138 1.55 1.99 -10.64
C GLY A 138 0.04 2.19 -10.60
N GLY A 139 -0.65 1.07 -10.82
CA GLY A 139 -2.10 1.06 -10.94
C GLY A 139 -2.61 1.51 -12.33
N PHE A 140 -3.92 1.33 -12.55
CA PHE A 140 -4.56 1.64 -13.84
C PHE A 140 -4.51 3.14 -14.20
N VAL A 141 -4.34 4.00 -13.21
CA VAL A 141 -4.28 5.46 -13.37
C VAL A 141 -3.01 5.88 -14.12
N GLY A 142 -1.91 5.16 -13.95
CA GLY A 142 -0.64 5.45 -14.61
C GLY A 142 -0.62 5.10 -16.10
N LEU A 143 -1.46 4.15 -16.55
CA LEU A 143 -1.41 3.63 -17.91
C LEU A 143 -1.63 4.70 -19.00
N PRO A 144 -2.72 5.50 -18.99
CA PRO A 144 -2.95 6.50 -20.02
C PRO A 144 -1.84 7.56 -20.04
N VAL A 145 -1.35 7.97 -18.87
CA VAL A 145 -0.28 8.98 -18.76
C VAL A 145 1.04 8.44 -19.30
N GLY A 146 1.42 7.21 -18.92
CA GLY A 146 2.65 6.59 -19.39
C GLY A 146 2.68 6.33 -20.89
N LEU A 147 1.54 5.98 -21.50
CA LEU A 147 1.44 5.84 -22.95
C LEU A 147 1.62 7.18 -23.68
N VAL A 148 1.04 8.26 -23.15
CA VAL A 148 1.23 9.60 -23.71
C VAL A 148 2.66 10.10 -23.48
N ALA A 149 3.24 9.83 -22.31
CA ALA A 149 4.64 10.14 -22.04
C ALA A 149 5.58 9.49 -23.07
N ARG A 150 5.31 8.21 -23.39
CA ARG A 150 6.04 7.49 -24.43
C ARG A 150 5.89 8.13 -25.81
N LEU A 151 4.68 8.57 -26.16
CA LEU A 151 4.41 9.24 -27.43
C LEU A 151 5.21 10.56 -27.58
N PHE A 152 5.28 11.34 -26.51
CA PHE A 152 5.99 12.61 -26.47
C PHE A 152 7.47 12.51 -26.04
N LYS A 153 7.98 11.29 -25.87
CA LYS A 153 9.36 11.01 -25.43
C LYS A 153 9.72 11.70 -24.10
N ILE A 154 8.73 11.86 -23.21
CA ILE A 154 8.96 12.37 -21.84
C ILE A 154 9.50 11.22 -21.01
N PRO A 155 10.65 11.37 -20.32
CA PRO A 155 11.20 10.30 -19.49
C PRO A 155 10.25 9.98 -18.34
N TYR A 156 10.06 8.69 -18.07
CA TYR A 156 9.24 8.24 -16.96
C TYR A 156 9.84 7.06 -16.24
N ILE A 157 9.58 7.00 -14.96
CA ILE A 157 9.98 5.94 -14.02
C ILE A 157 8.73 5.16 -13.64
N VAL A 158 8.83 3.84 -13.65
CA VAL A 158 7.78 2.95 -13.14
C VAL A 158 8.24 2.33 -11.84
N HIS A 159 7.44 2.41 -10.79
CA HIS A 159 7.67 1.68 -9.56
C HIS A 159 6.64 0.56 -9.37
N GLU A 160 7.11 -0.66 -9.18
CA GLU A 160 6.28 -1.82 -8.86
C GLU A 160 6.44 -2.22 -7.39
N SER A 161 5.33 -2.30 -6.68
CA SER A 161 5.31 -2.68 -5.27
C SER A 161 5.07 -4.15 -5.01
N ASP A 162 4.40 -4.85 -5.93
CA ASP A 162 4.05 -6.25 -5.77
C ASP A 162 5.14 -7.16 -6.35
N ALA A 163 5.26 -8.38 -5.81
CA ALA A 163 6.19 -9.40 -6.31
C ALA A 163 5.89 -9.82 -7.76
N VAL A 164 4.67 -9.58 -8.23
CA VAL A 164 4.27 -9.82 -9.62
C VAL A 164 3.77 -8.51 -10.22
N PRO A 165 4.35 -8.06 -11.35
CA PRO A 165 3.97 -6.79 -11.94
C PRO A 165 2.50 -6.76 -12.38
N GLY A 166 1.82 -5.68 -12.04
CA GLY A 166 0.49 -5.39 -12.58
C GLY A 166 0.51 -5.19 -14.10
N LEU A 167 -0.62 -5.44 -14.80
CA LEU A 167 -0.69 -5.32 -16.25
C LEU A 167 -0.27 -3.94 -16.76
N ALA A 168 -0.75 -2.88 -16.11
CA ALA A 168 -0.39 -1.51 -16.49
C ALA A 168 1.12 -1.29 -16.43
N ASN A 169 1.75 -1.71 -15.33
CA ASN A 169 3.18 -1.61 -15.16
C ASN A 169 3.95 -2.46 -16.20
N ARG A 170 3.53 -3.71 -16.45
CA ARG A 170 4.17 -4.57 -17.47
C ARG A 170 4.20 -3.92 -18.86
N LEU A 171 3.12 -3.20 -19.24
CA LEU A 171 3.06 -2.49 -20.51
C LEU A 171 4.01 -1.29 -20.56
N LEU A 172 4.17 -0.59 -19.43
CA LEU A 172 4.97 0.63 -19.35
C LEU A 172 6.45 0.35 -19.11
N MET A 173 6.82 -0.71 -18.37
CA MET A 173 8.20 -1.06 -18.03
C MET A 173 9.12 -1.16 -19.24
N LYS A 174 8.61 -1.70 -20.36
CA LYS A 174 9.40 -1.91 -21.59
C LYS A 174 10.06 -0.64 -22.16
N ARG A 175 9.57 0.53 -21.82
CA ARG A 175 10.03 1.84 -22.34
C ARG A 175 10.24 2.85 -21.22
N ALA A 176 10.22 2.42 -19.96
CA ALA A 176 10.55 3.27 -18.82
C ALA A 176 12.04 3.64 -18.86
N ALA A 177 12.36 4.85 -18.42
CA ALA A 177 13.74 5.28 -18.23
C ALA A 177 14.39 4.47 -17.10
N VAL A 178 13.62 4.19 -16.03
CA VAL A 178 14.01 3.31 -14.93
C VAL A 178 12.79 2.51 -14.50
N VAL A 179 13.00 1.21 -14.26
CA VAL A 179 12.06 0.33 -13.57
C VAL A 179 12.58 0.15 -12.15
N ALA A 180 11.85 0.66 -11.19
CA ALA A 180 12.13 0.50 -9.77
C ALA A 180 11.18 -0.52 -9.15
N THR A 181 11.66 -1.32 -8.19
CA THR A 181 10.88 -2.40 -7.58
C THR A 181 11.01 -2.44 -6.08
N GLY A 182 9.92 -2.85 -5.42
CA GLY A 182 9.90 -3.11 -3.99
C GLY A 182 10.67 -4.38 -3.59
N TRP A 183 10.76 -5.37 -4.48
CA TRP A 183 11.29 -6.70 -4.19
C TRP A 183 12.59 -6.98 -4.96
N SER A 184 13.42 -7.88 -4.41
CA SER A 184 14.67 -8.31 -5.04
C SER A 184 14.48 -9.14 -6.31
N GLU A 185 13.30 -9.72 -6.48
CA GLU A 185 12.93 -10.50 -7.65
C GLU A 185 11.62 -10.01 -8.20
N LEU A 186 11.59 -9.73 -9.49
CA LEU A 186 10.39 -9.30 -10.21
C LEU A 186 10.12 -10.27 -11.36
N LYS A 187 9.04 -11.04 -11.24
CA LYS A 187 8.73 -12.10 -12.21
C LYS A 187 8.58 -11.53 -13.63
N GLY A 188 9.44 -12.04 -14.56
CA GLY A 188 9.38 -11.69 -15.98
C GLY A 188 9.96 -10.30 -16.34
N VAL A 189 10.76 -9.71 -15.47
CA VAL A 189 11.49 -8.47 -15.71
C VAL A 189 12.95 -8.68 -15.31
N THR A 190 13.88 -8.36 -16.19
CA THR A 190 15.32 -8.60 -15.97
C THR A 190 16.10 -7.31 -15.72
N ASP A 191 15.59 -6.16 -16.18
CA ASP A 191 16.25 -4.86 -16.06
C ASP A 191 15.45 -3.98 -15.11
N TYR A 192 15.84 -3.98 -13.82
CA TYR A 192 15.20 -3.19 -12.77
C TYR A 192 16.18 -2.83 -11.66
N THR A 193 15.84 -1.80 -10.89
CA THR A 193 16.56 -1.38 -9.70
C THR A 193 15.70 -1.66 -8.47
N GLN A 194 16.19 -2.51 -7.57
CA GLN A 194 15.52 -2.70 -6.29
C GLN A 194 15.75 -1.48 -5.40
N VAL A 195 14.68 -0.84 -4.99
CA VAL A 195 14.72 0.32 -4.09
C VAL A 195 13.92 0.10 -2.81
N GLY A 196 13.04 -0.90 -2.80
CA GLY A 196 12.05 -1.09 -1.74
C GLY A 196 10.74 -0.37 -2.01
N ILE A 197 9.83 -0.44 -1.05
CA ILE A 197 8.52 0.23 -1.11
C ILE A 197 8.57 1.45 -0.21
N PRO A 198 8.36 2.67 -0.74
CA PRO A 198 8.36 3.87 0.08
C PRO A 198 7.28 3.83 1.16
N VAL A 199 7.68 4.09 2.37
CA VAL A 199 6.79 4.27 3.52
C VAL A 199 7.00 5.66 4.12
N ALA A 200 6.02 6.15 4.83
CA ALA A 200 6.15 7.43 5.52
C ALA A 200 7.15 7.29 6.69
N ALA A 201 7.91 8.35 6.96
CA ALA A 201 8.99 8.33 7.96
C ALA A 201 8.49 8.07 9.39
N GLU A 202 7.19 8.25 9.62
CA GLU A 202 6.52 7.96 10.88
C GLU A 202 6.45 6.46 11.20
N PHE A 203 6.52 5.58 10.17
CA PHE A 203 6.62 4.13 10.35
C PHE A 203 8.04 3.74 10.70
N LYS A 204 8.33 3.68 11.97
CA LYS A 204 9.63 3.28 12.55
C LYS A 204 9.43 2.47 13.81
N MET A 205 10.41 1.68 14.16
CA MET A 205 10.39 0.91 15.41
C MET A 205 10.16 1.83 16.61
N VAL A 206 9.36 1.34 17.53
CA VAL A 206 9.08 2.01 18.81
C VAL A 206 9.73 1.21 19.95
N SER A 207 10.24 1.91 20.97
CA SER A 207 10.70 1.25 22.19
C SER A 207 9.55 0.67 22.99
N GLU A 208 9.82 -0.25 23.92
CA GLU A 208 8.79 -0.82 24.81
C GLU A 208 8.04 0.26 25.60
N ALA A 209 8.76 1.26 26.09
CA ALA A 209 8.15 2.39 26.80
C ALA A 209 7.22 3.20 25.90
N GLN A 210 7.62 3.45 24.65
CA GLN A 210 6.77 4.12 23.67
C GLN A 210 5.54 3.27 23.32
N GLN A 211 5.71 1.95 23.14
CA GLN A 211 4.61 1.02 22.88
C GLN A 211 3.57 1.07 24.00
N LYS A 212 3.99 1.01 25.27
CA LYS A 212 3.11 1.14 26.44
C LYS A 212 2.36 2.48 26.48
N ASN A 213 3.06 3.57 26.14
CA ASN A 213 2.43 4.89 26.05
C ASN A 213 1.39 4.97 24.91
N LEU A 214 1.68 4.38 23.76
CA LEU A 214 0.73 4.30 22.66
C LEU A 214 -0.51 3.47 23.02
N LYS A 215 -0.34 2.31 23.70
CA LYS A 215 -1.48 1.53 24.22
C LYS A 215 -2.38 2.40 25.10
N LYS A 216 -1.82 3.16 26.04
CA LYS A 216 -2.57 4.09 26.90
C LYS A 216 -3.28 5.18 26.08
N ALA A 217 -2.60 5.77 25.10
CA ALA A 217 -3.17 6.82 24.25
C ALA A 217 -4.39 6.33 23.46
N PHE A 218 -4.40 5.05 23.04
CA PHE A 218 -5.56 4.42 22.42
C PHE A 218 -6.59 3.86 23.42
N GLY A 219 -6.38 4.05 24.73
CA GLY A 219 -7.30 3.62 25.78
C GLY A 219 -7.23 2.13 26.10
N PHE A 220 -6.07 1.50 25.88
CA PHE A 220 -5.81 0.09 26.26
C PHE A 220 -4.93 0.03 27.52
N ASP A 221 -5.04 -1.10 28.21
CA ASP A 221 -4.11 -1.46 29.29
C ASP A 221 -2.69 -1.65 28.70
N PRO A 222 -1.67 -0.90 29.18
CA PRO A 222 -0.30 -0.97 28.65
C PRO A 222 0.38 -2.32 28.91
N GLU A 223 -0.02 -3.03 29.96
CA GLU A 223 0.60 -4.31 30.34
C GLU A 223 -0.09 -5.51 29.65
N ARG A 224 -1.29 -5.30 29.13
CA ARG A 224 -2.04 -6.35 28.43
C ARG A 224 -1.58 -6.45 26.97
N PRO A 225 -1.39 -7.66 26.40
CA PRO A 225 -1.12 -7.81 24.98
C PRO A 225 -2.20 -7.13 24.12
N LEU A 226 -1.78 -6.49 23.03
CA LEU A 226 -2.68 -5.82 22.08
C LEU A 226 -2.53 -6.45 20.69
N VAL A 227 -3.65 -6.90 20.14
CA VAL A 227 -3.75 -7.34 18.76
C VAL A 227 -4.45 -6.26 17.95
N VAL A 228 -3.80 -5.77 16.88
CA VAL A 228 -4.40 -4.84 15.93
C VAL A 228 -4.81 -5.60 14.67
N VAL A 229 -6.06 -5.46 14.27
CA VAL A 229 -6.63 -6.13 13.10
C VAL A 229 -7.04 -5.10 12.06
N THR A 230 -6.60 -5.27 10.81
CA THR A 230 -6.95 -4.35 9.71
C THR A 230 -7.10 -5.06 8.38
N GLY A 231 -8.13 -4.73 7.63
CA GLY A 231 -8.33 -5.16 6.26
C GLY A 231 -7.55 -4.33 5.22
N GLY A 232 -6.69 -3.38 5.68
CA GLY A 232 -6.03 -2.39 4.82
C GLY A 232 -6.97 -1.25 4.41
N SER A 233 -6.54 -0.42 3.46
CA SER A 233 -7.24 0.83 3.10
C SER A 233 -8.68 0.69 2.57
N GLN A 234 -9.09 -0.51 2.17
CA GLN A 234 -10.44 -0.79 1.65
C GLN A 234 -11.32 -1.53 2.68
N GLY A 235 -10.76 -1.97 3.81
CA GLY A 235 -11.37 -2.92 4.72
C GLY A 235 -11.39 -4.35 4.16
N SER A 236 -11.91 -5.28 4.92
CA SER A 236 -12.02 -6.69 4.53
C SER A 236 -13.19 -7.37 5.19
N LEU A 237 -14.28 -7.54 4.44
CA LEU A 237 -15.48 -8.22 4.95
C LEU A 237 -15.19 -9.61 5.54
N ASN A 238 -14.28 -10.38 4.91
CA ASN A 238 -13.96 -11.73 5.39
C ASN A 238 -13.23 -11.69 6.74
N ILE A 239 -12.28 -10.76 6.93
CA ILE A 239 -11.61 -10.58 8.23
C ILE A 239 -12.63 -10.09 9.26
N ASP A 240 -13.47 -9.12 8.89
CA ASP A 240 -14.49 -8.57 9.77
C ASP A 240 -15.49 -9.65 10.21
N ASN A 241 -15.93 -10.53 9.29
CA ASN A 241 -16.81 -11.65 9.63
C ASN A 241 -16.12 -12.68 10.54
N ALA A 242 -14.87 -13.03 10.27
CA ALA A 242 -14.12 -13.90 11.16
C ALA A 242 -13.98 -13.28 12.58
N MET A 243 -13.71 -11.98 12.64
CA MET A 243 -13.64 -11.25 13.91
C MET A 243 -14.96 -11.29 14.69
N LYS A 244 -16.12 -11.28 14.00
CA LYS A 244 -17.43 -11.42 14.66
C LYS A 244 -17.51 -12.68 15.51
N GLU A 245 -16.97 -13.76 15.01
CA GLU A 245 -17.05 -15.06 15.68
C GLU A 245 -15.98 -15.23 16.78
N ILE A 246 -14.75 -14.76 16.53
CA ILE A 246 -13.62 -15.05 17.44
C ILE A 246 -13.34 -13.96 18.47
N LEU A 247 -13.89 -12.75 18.31
CA LEU A 247 -13.60 -11.61 19.19
C LEU A 247 -13.91 -11.89 20.68
N PRO A 248 -15.05 -12.52 21.07
CA PRO A 248 -15.33 -12.84 22.47
C PRO A 248 -14.23 -13.69 23.11
N GLU A 249 -13.72 -14.67 22.39
CA GLU A 249 -12.65 -15.53 22.87
C GLU A 249 -11.30 -14.79 22.92
N MET A 250 -11.00 -13.91 21.95
CA MET A 250 -9.80 -13.08 21.97
C MET A 250 -9.76 -12.17 23.19
N LEU A 251 -10.89 -11.56 23.55
CA LEU A 251 -10.98 -10.63 24.68
C LEU A 251 -10.74 -11.30 26.05
N LYS A 252 -10.74 -12.63 26.12
CA LYS A 252 -10.36 -13.35 27.36
C LYS A 252 -8.87 -13.23 27.67
N PHE A 253 -8.00 -13.07 26.65
CA PHE A 253 -6.55 -13.10 26.84
C PHE A 253 -5.77 -11.93 26.22
N THR A 254 -6.38 -11.10 25.40
CA THR A 254 -5.73 -9.95 24.73
C THR A 254 -6.69 -8.76 24.61
N SER A 255 -6.14 -7.56 24.41
CA SER A 255 -6.89 -6.42 23.93
C SER A 255 -6.92 -6.43 22.40
N VAL A 256 -7.97 -5.87 21.80
CA VAL A 256 -8.15 -5.85 20.34
C VAL A 256 -8.49 -4.46 19.83
N GLY A 257 -7.70 -4.00 18.87
CA GLY A 257 -7.97 -2.81 18.07
C GLY A 257 -8.35 -3.21 16.65
N LEU A 258 -9.58 -2.92 16.21
CA LEU A 258 -10.09 -3.27 14.89
C LEU A 258 -10.28 -2.04 14.01
N VAL A 259 -9.66 -2.02 12.82
CA VAL A 259 -9.92 -1.02 11.78
C VAL A 259 -10.72 -1.69 10.66
N ALA A 260 -12.04 -1.60 10.74
CA ALA A 260 -12.98 -2.31 9.86
C ALA A 260 -13.04 -1.75 8.44
N GLY A 261 -12.71 -0.46 8.25
CA GLY A 261 -12.87 0.22 6.96
C GLY A 261 -14.28 0.78 6.77
N ARG A 262 -14.35 1.84 5.96
CA ARG A 262 -15.59 2.64 5.79
C ARG A 262 -16.80 1.86 5.31
N LYS A 263 -16.59 0.78 4.56
CA LYS A 263 -17.69 0.02 3.97
C LYS A 263 -18.36 -0.95 4.96
N HIS A 264 -17.62 -1.39 5.96
CA HIS A 264 -18.05 -2.48 6.83
C HIS A 264 -18.19 -2.04 8.29
N TYR A 265 -17.89 -0.77 8.58
CA TYR A 265 -17.93 -0.24 9.94
C TYR A 265 -19.31 -0.35 10.58
N GLU A 266 -20.36 0.03 9.83
CA GLU A 266 -21.75 -0.01 10.33
C GLU A 266 -22.16 -1.45 10.67
N ASP A 267 -21.85 -2.41 9.80
CA ASP A 267 -22.11 -3.84 10.04
C ASP A 267 -21.40 -4.36 11.29
N MET A 268 -20.22 -3.77 11.60
CA MET A 268 -19.44 -4.13 12.79
C MET A 268 -19.92 -3.40 14.06
N VAL A 269 -20.52 -2.20 13.93
CA VAL A 269 -21.12 -1.49 15.07
C VAL A 269 -22.29 -2.27 15.66
N GLU A 270 -23.08 -2.95 14.83
CA GLU A 270 -24.19 -3.76 15.28
C GLU A 270 -23.78 -4.89 16.23
N LEU A 271 -22.53 -5.37 16.13
CA LEU A 271 -21.98 -6.38 17.03
C LEU A 271 -21.95 -5.95 18.50
N LYS A 272 -21.86 -4.65 18.77
CA LYS A 272 -21.94 -4.12 20.15
C LYS A 272 -23.30 -4.38 20.80
N LYS A 273 -24.30 -4.79 20.03
CA LYS A 273 -25.66 -5.10 20.51
C LYS A 273 -25.84 -6.57 20.92
N TYR A 274 -24.87 -7.46 20.65
CA TYR A 274 -24.99 -8.85 21.06
C TYR A 274 -25.02 -8.95 22.61
N GLU A 275 -26.11 -9.46 23.14
CA GLU A 275 -26.33 -9.59 24.59
C GLU A 275 -25.38 -10.57 25.26
N GLU A 276 -24.85 -11.53 24.51
CA GLU A 276 -23.92 -12.57 24.97
C GLU A 276 -22.49 -12.03 25.25
N TRP A 277 -22.20 -10.80 24.83
CA TRP A 277 -20.88 -10.23 25.02
C TRP A 277 -20.77 -9.52 26.36
N ASP A 278 -19.74 -9.87 27.12
CA ASP A 278 -19.40 -9.18 28.36
C ASP A 278 -19.08 -7.70 28.06
N LYS A 279 -20.07 -6.83 28.34
CA LYS A 279 -20.01 -5.39 28.06
C LYS A 279 -18.82 -4.72 28.75
N ALA A 280 -18.43 -5.18 29.95
CA ALA A 280 -17.30 -4.64 30.66
C ALA A 280 -15.97 -4.95 29.95
N LYS A 281 -15.79 -6.17 29.45
CA LYS A 281 -14.61 -6.56 28.66
C LYS A 281 -14.55 -5.85 27.31
N LEU A 282 -15.71 -5.66 26.65
CA LEU A 282 -15.78 -4.86 25.44
C LEU A 282 -15.33 -3.42 25.68
N GLN A 283 -15.82 -2.80 26.75
CA GLN A 283 -15.47 -1.41 27.05
C GLN A 283 -14.00 -1.22 27.40
N SER A 284 -13.39 -2.16 28.11
CA SER A 284 -11.99 -2.05 28.55
C SER A 284 -10.97 -2.50 27.51
N ASN A 285 -11.28 -3.57 26.75
CA ASN A 285 -10.30 -4.31 25.95
C ASN A 285 -10.54 -4.26 24.44
N PHE A 286 -11.61 -3.60 23.97
CA PHE A 286 -11.93 -3.50 22.56
C PHE A 286 -12.11 -2.07 22.10
N ARG A 287 -11.44 -1.71 21.00
CA ARG A 287 -11.67 -0.44 20.29
C ARG A 287 -11.82 -0.72 18.82
N MET A 288 -12.71 0.03 18.18
CA MET A 288 -12.97 -0.09 16.75
C MET A 288 -13.01 1.27 16.08
N TRP A 289 -12.41 1.35 14.90
CA TRP A 289 -12.39 2.53 14.06
C TRP A 289 -12.88 2.21 12.66
N GLU A 290 -13.65 3.11 12.08
CA GLU A 290 -13.94 3.13 10.65
C GLU A 290 -12.66 3.34 9.84
N PHE A 291 -11.86 4.29 10.26
CA PHE A 291 -10.59 4.68 9.68
C PHE A 291 -9.70 5.30 10.77
N ASN A 292 -8.43 4.99 10.74
CA ASN A 292 -7.48 5.62 11.65
C ASN A 292 -6.36 6.30 10.83
N SER A 293 -6.19 7.61 10.99
CA SER A 293 -5.13 8.37 10.32
C SER A 293 -3.75 8.14 10.94
N ALA A 294 -3.70 7.75 12.21
CA ALA A 294 -2.48 7.43 12.96
C ALA A 294 -2.18 5.91 12.97
N MET A 295 -2.28 5.26 11.79
CA MET A 295 -2.04 3.81 11.69
C MET A 295 -0.63 3.42 12.16
N HIS A 296 0.38 4.26 11.95
CA HIS A 296 1.73 4.03 12.43
C HIS A 296 1.80 3.93 13.96
N GLU A 297 1.03 4.74 14.68
CA GLU A 297 0.94 4.69 16.14
C GLU A 297 0.14 3.46 16.60
N LEU A 298 -1.02 3.21 15.98
CA LEU A 298 -1.88 2.08 16.34
C LEU A 298 -1.17 0.74 16.11
N MET A 299 -0.54 0.55 14.95
CA MET A 299 0.27 -0.65 14.68
C MET A 299 1.55 -0.65 15.53
N GLY A 300 2.12 0.52 15.82
CA GLY A 300 3.24 0.68 16.78
C GLY A 300 2.90 0.19 18.19
N ALA A 301 1.66 0.41 18.65
CA ALA A 301 1.17 -0.06 19.95
C ALA A 301 0.97 -1.59 20.01
N ALA A 302 0.79 -2.26 18.86
CA ALA A 302 0.44 -3.67 18.81
C ALA A 302 1.60 -4.61 19.23
N ASP A 303 1.25 -5.72 19.83
CA ASP A 303 2.14 -6.88 20.01
C ASP A 303 2.06 -7.83 18.81
N VAL A 304 0.87 -7.98 18.23
CA VAL A 304 0.63 -8.75 17.00
C VAL A 304 -0.28 -7.93 16.08
N VAL A 305 0.00 -7.96 14.79
CA VAL A 305 -0.87 -7.34 13.79
C VAL A 305 -1.42 -8.41 12.85
N VAL A 306 -2.74 -8.41 12.68
CA VAL A 306 -3.44 -9.20 11.66
C VAL A 306 -3.79 -8.29 10.50
N SER A 307 -3.34 -8.61 9.29
CA SER A 307 -3.56 -7.74 8.14
C SER A 307 -3.68 -8.49 6.81
N ARG A 308 -4.24 -7.83 5.80
CA ARG A 308 -4.09 -8.24 4.41
C ARG A 308 -2.64 -8.09 3.95
N ALA A 309 -2.22 -8.92 2.98
CA ALA A 309 -0.85 -8.95 2.45
C ALA A 309 -0.62 -7.91 1.33
N GLY A 310 -1.12 -6.69 1.49
CA GLY A 310 -0.81 -5.59 0.58
C GLY A 310 0.64 -5.15 0.72
N ALA A 311 1.34 -4.98 -0.39
CA ALA A 311 2.77 -4.71 -0.41
C ALA A 311 3.17 -3.47 0.43
N THR A 312 2.38 -2.40 0.40
CA THR A 312 2.62 -1.20 1.21
C THR A 312 2.44 -1.49 2.71
N THR A 313 1.38 -2.21 3.09
CA THR A 313 1.15 -2.56 4.49
C THR A 313 2.25 -3.47 5.03
N ILE A 314 2.73 -4.43 4.22
CA ILE A 314 3.89 -5.25 4.57
C ILE A 314 5.13 -4.37 4.82
N ALA A 315 5.41 -3.41 3.94
CA ALA A 315 6.54 -2.50 4.12
C ALA A 315 6.42 -1.62 5.38
N GLU A 316 5.21 -1.14 5.69
CA GLU A 316 4.90 -0.40 6.90
C GLU A 316 5.13 -1.26 8.16
N LEU A 317 4.67 -2.51 8.15
CA LEU A 317 4.86 -3.47 9.25
C LEU A 317 6.32 -3.91 9.41
N ALA A 318 7.04 -4.07 8.31
CA ALA A 318 8.47 -4.34 8.32
C ALA A 318 9.25 -3.17 8.94
N ALA A 319 8.91 -1.92 8.57
CA ALA A 319 9.53 -0.74 9.15
C ALA A 319 9.25 -0.60 10.66
N LEU A 320 8.06 -1.02 11.11
CA LEU A 320 7.69 -1.03 12.53
C LEU A 320 8.28 -2.21 13.31
N GLY A 321 8.81 -3.24 12.66
CA GLY A 321 9.33 -4.45 13.30
C GLY A 321 8.27 -5.16 14.13
N LYS A 322 7.13 -5.53 13.52
CA LYS A 322 6.00 -6.18 14.21
C LYS A 322 5.87 -7.66 13.87
N ALA A 323 5.41 -8.46 14.84
CA ALA A 323 4.95 -9.82 14.58
C ALA A 323 3.61 -9.76 13.82
N VAL A 324 3.50 -10.47 12.70
CA VAL A 324 2.40 -10.31 11.76
C VAL A 324 1.79 -11.63 11.36
N ILE A 325 0.45 -11.68 11.38
CA ILE A 325 -0.35 -12.70 10.73
C ILE A 325 -0.92 -12.09 9.46
N LEU A 326 -0.50 -12.58 8.31
CA LEU A 326 -1.01 -12.15 7.01
C LEU A 326 -2.19 -13.03 6.57
N VAL A 327 -3.28 -12.37 6.18
CA VAL A 327 -4.45 -13.00 5.57
C VAL A 327 -4.55 -12.49 4.13
N PRO A 328 -3.87 -13.10 3.15
CA PRO A 328 -3.86 -12.62 1.78
C PRO A 328 -5.24 -12.75 1.13
N PHE A 329 -5.65 -11.76 0.34
CA PHE A 329 -6.83 -11.86 -0.49
C PHE A 329 -6.50 -12.57 -1.80
N GLU A 330 -6.90 -13.83 -1.92
CA GLU A 330 -6.48 -14.73 -3.00
C GLU A 330 -7.18 -14.45 -4.32
N ARG A 331 -8.40 -13.88 -4.29
CA ARG A 331 -9.24 -13.62 -5.47
C ARG A 331 -8.79 -12.40 -6.31
N LEU A 332 -7.67 -11.78 -5.97
CA LEU A 332 -7.12 -10.69 -6.79
C LEU A 332 -6.49 -11.23 -8.08
N PRO A 333 -6.73 -10.55 -9.23
CA PRO A 333 -6.06 -10.91 -10.47
C PRO A 333 -4.54 -10.94 -10.31
N GLY A 334 -3.91 -12.10 -10.63
CA GLY A 334 -2.47 -12.29 -10.49
C GLY A 334 -1.99 -12.80 -9.14
N GLY A 335 -2.88 -12.96 -8.13
CA GLY A 335 -2.54 -13.52 -6.82
C GLY A 335 -1.46 -12.72 -6.08
N HIS A 336 -1.40 -11.40 -6.30
CA HIS A 336 -0.30 -10.55 -5.77
C HIS A 336 -0.13 -10.69 -4.26
N GLN A 337 -1.26 -10.65 -3.50
CA GLN A 337 -1.19 -10.72 -2.04
C GLN A 337 -0.73 -12.10 -1.55
N ALA A 338 -1.21 -13.19 -2.16
CA ALA A 338 -0.78 -14.53 -1.81
C ALA A 338 0.74 -14.67 -2.00
N LYS A 339 1.28 -14.23 -3.14
CA LYS A 339 2.72 -14.29 -3.42
C LYS A 339 3.56 -13.39 -2.52
N ASN A 340 3.04 -12.22 -2.13
CA ASN A 340 3.72 -11.38 -1.15
C ASN A 340 3.82 -12.09 0.22
N ALA A 341 2.72 -12.77 0.65
CA ALA A 341 2.68 -13.48 1.93
C ALA A 341 3.52 -14.76 1.91
N GLU A 342 3.39 -15.60 0.86
CA GLU A 342 4.15 -16.84 0.67
C GLU A 342 5.65 -16.59 0.79
N ARG A 343 6.16 -15.58 0.07
CA ARG A 343 7.58 -15.22 0.11
C ARG A 343 8.09 -14.89 1.52
N LEU A 344 7.28 -14.20 2.34
CA LEU A 344 7.66 -13.85 3.70
C LEU A 344 7.49 -15.03 4.65
N GLN A 345 6.51 -15.89 4.42
CA GLN A 345 6.32 -17.14 5.15
C GLN A 345 7.50 -18.08 4.91
N ASP A 346 7.95 -18.24 3.67
CA ASP A 346 9.12 -19.07 3.33
C ASP A 346 10.39 -18.61 4.05
N LYS A 347 10.51 -17.31 4.33
CA LYS A 347 11.59 -16.73 5.16
C LYS A 347 11.34 -16.87 6.66
N GLY A 348 10.19 -17.37 7.08
CA GLY A 348 9.77 -17.39 8.47
C GLY A 348 9.65 -16.01 9.10
N ALA A 349 9.28 -15.00 8.31
CA ALA A 349 9.12 -13.61 8.73
C ALA A 349 7.69 -13.24 9.12
N VAL A 350 6.72 -14.07 8.75
CA VAL A 350 5.30 -13.90 9.06
C VAL A 350 4.61 -15.25 9.25
N VAL A 351 3.47 -15.24 9.91
CA VAL A 351 2.49 -16.33 9.87
C VAL A 351 1.48 -16.02 8.77
N MET A 352 1.09 -17.00 7.97
CA MET A 352 0.06 -16.84 6.94
C MET A 352 -1.15 -17.73 7.25
N VAL A 353 -2.32 -17.11 7.23
CA VAL A 353 -3.61 -17.80 7.24
C VAL A 353 -4.32 -17.51 5.94
N THR A 354 -4.66 -18.52 5.15
CA THR A 354 -5.34 -18.30 3.87
C THR A 354 -6.75 -17.76 4.09
N ASP A 355 -7.21 -16.90 3.18
CA ASP A 355 -8.54 -16.28 3.27
C ASP A 355 -9.65 -17.35 3.26
N GLU A 356 -9.46 -18.40 2.44
CA GLU A 356 -10.38 -19.54 2.35
C GLU A 356 -10.46 -20.32 3.68
N ARG A 357 -9.30 -20.68 4.26
CA ARG A 357 -9.25 -21.43 5.53
C ARG A 357 -9.87 -20.62 6.68
N MET A 358 -9.58 -19.32 6.73
CA MET A 358 -10.18 -18.43 7.73
C MET A 358 -11.71 -18.35 7.59
N GLN A 359 -12.24 -18.28 6.36
CA GLN A 359 -13.69 -18.23 6.15
C GLN A 359 -14.39 -19.53 6.51
N GLN A 360 -13.76 -20.68 6.26
CA GLN A 360 -14.32 -22.00 6.61
C GLN A 360 -14.24 -22.28 8.11
N GLN A 361 -13.15 -21.84 8.74
CA GLN A 361 -12.84 -22.09 10.15
C GLN A 361 -12.18 -20.86 10.79
N PRO A 362 -12.93 -19.84 11.23
CA PRO A 362 -12.38 -18.63 11.87
C PRO A 362 -11.50 -18.93 13.09
N GLY A 363 -11.76 -20.06 13.78
CA GLY A 363 -10.94 -20.54 14.90
C GLY A 363 -9.45 -20.73 14.56
N VAL A 364 -9.10 -20.95 13.30
CA VAL A 364 -7.68 -21.04 12.90
C VAL A 364 -6.96 -19.70 13.15
N LEU A 365 -7.60 -18.57 12.82
CA LEU A 365 -7.03 -17.26 13.10
C LEU A 365 -6.92 -17.02 14.62
N LEU A 366 -7.91 -17.45 15.38
CA LEU A 366 -7.90 -17.38 16.85
C LEU A 366 -6.71 -18.14 17.46
N GLU A 367 -6.44 -19.36 16.98
CA GLU A 367 -5.33 -20.18 17.47
C GLU A 367 -3.97 -19.55 17.14
N GLU A 368 -3.77 -19.03 15.94
CA GLU A 368 -2.51 -18.35 15.57
C GLU A 368 -2.30 -17.08 16.42
N VAL A 369 -3.37 -16.29 16.62
CA VAL A 369 -3.31 -15.13 17.52
C VAL A 369 -2.97 -15.56 18.96
N ARG A 370 -3.66 -16.60 19.49
CA ARG A 370 -3.41 -17.11 20.84
C ARG A 370 -1.98 -17.60 21.00
N HIS A 371 -1.49 -18.32 20.01
CA HIS A 371 -0.12 -18.84 19.99
C HIS A 371 0.89 -17.69 20.05
N LEU A 372 0.80 -16.72 19.15
CA LEU A 372 1.74 -15.59 19.12
C LEU A 372 1.64 -14.72 20.38
N VAL A 373 0.43 -14.47 20.91
CA VAL A 373 0.27 -13.70 22.16
C VAL A 373 0.99 -14.38 23.33
N ARG A 374 0.97 -15.73 23.40
CA ARG A 374 1.62 -16.52 24.45
C ARG A 374 3.11 -16.78 24.23
N SER A 375 3.62 -16.49 23.03
CA SER A 375 5.01 -16.80 22.62
C SER A 375 5.84 -15.55 22.35
N PRO A 376 6.29 -14.79 23.37
CA PRO A 376 7.07 -13.55 23.18
C PRO A 376 8.35 -13.75 22.36
N LYS A 377 9.03 -14.89 22.55
CA LYS A 377 10.24 -15.24 21.81
C LYS A 377 9.98 -15.40 20.32
N GLU A 378 8.89 -16.05 19.96
CA GLU A 378 8.52 -16.24 18.56
C GLU A 378 8.09 -14.91 17.91
N ARG A 379 7.29 -14.09 18.64
CA ARG A 379 6.99 -12.74 18.18
C ARG A 379 8.25 -11.93 17.87
N ALA A 380 9.24 -12.00 18.76
CA ALA A 380 10.52 -11.29 18.54
C ALA A 380 11.24 -11.81 17.29
N THR A 381 11.29 -13.12 17.08
CA THR A 381 11.92 -13.75 15.90
C THR A 381 11.21 -13.35 14.60
N LEU A 382 9.88 -13.39 14.57
CA LEU A 382 9.09 -12.97 13.40
C LEU A 382 9.31 -11.46 13.10
N ALA A 383 9.26 -10.63 14.14
CA ALA A 383 9.46 -9.19 14.04
C ALA A 383 10.86 -8.83 13.51
N GLU A 384 11.90 -9.48 14.01
CA GLU A 384 13.29 -9.30 13.55
C GLU A 384 13.43 -9.69 12.07
N LYS A 385 12.95 -10.87 11.69
CA LYS A 385 13.02 -11.34 10.31
C LYS A 385 12.22 -10.45 9.35
N LEU A 386 11.04 -9.98 9.75
CA LEU A 386 10.26 -9.06 8.95
C LEU A 386 10.94 -7.70 8.84
N HIS A 387 11.53 -7.20 9.93
CA HIS A 387 12.27 -5.93 9.93
C HIS A 387 13.50 -5.98 9.02
N ALA A 388 14.17 -7.13 8.90
CA ALA A 388 15.28 -7.30 7.97
C ALA A 388 14.87 -7.10 6.48
N GLU A 389 13.61 -7.25 6.15
CA GLU A 389 13.06 -6.96 4.82
C GLU A 389 12.75 -5.45 4.61
N ALA A 390 12.80 -4.64 5.65
CA ALA A 390 12.53 -3.20 5.57
C ALA A 390 13.58 -2.49 4.69
N LYS A 391 13.10 -1.49 3.94
CA LYS A 391 13.94 -0.61 3.12
C LYS A 391 13.64 0.86 3.49
N PRO A 392 14.16 1.34 4.62
CA PRO A 392 13.82 2.67 5.13
C PRO A 392 14.14 3.80 4.15
N ASP A 393 15.20 3.64 3.35
CA ASP A 393 15.64 4.62 2.36
C ASP A 393 14.89 4.54 1.01
N ALA A 394 13.85 3.72 0.89
CA ALA A 394 13.14 3.51 -0.37
C ALA A 394 12.59 4.81 -0.97
N ALA A 395 12.01 5.69 -0.15
CA ALA A 395 11.50 6.98 -0.60
C ALA A 395 12.61 7.90 -1.09
N LYS A 396 13.71 7.96 -0.35
CA LYS A 396 14.91 8.74 -0.65
C LYS A 396 15.58 8.27 -1.95
N SER A 397 15.78 6.96 -2.09
CA SER A 397 16.36 6.35 -3.30
C SER A 397 15.52 6.63 -4.54
N LEU A 398 14.18 6.51 -4.44
CA LEU A 398 13.28 6.86 -5.53
C LEU A 398 13.31 8.34 -5.86
N ALA A 399 13.34 9.23 -4.85
CA ALA A 399 13.45 10.66 -5.07
C ALA A 399 14.73 11.02 -5.83
N GLU A 400 15.87 10.40 -5.47
CA GLU A 400 17.14 10.57 -6.17
C GLU A 400 17.07 10.12 -7.64
N ILE A 401 16.46 8.95 -7.89
CA ILE A 401 16.25 8.46 -9.26
C ILE A 401 15.37 9.45 -10.05
N VAL A 402 14.28 9.93 -9.48
CA VAL A 402 13.37 10.89 -10.12
C VAL A 402 14.10 12.19 -10.45
N LEU A 403 14.85 12.73 -9.49
CA LEU A 403 15.62 13.97 -9.68
C LEU A 403 16.69 13.82 -10.75
N ARG A 404 17.47 12.73 -10.71
CA ARG A 404 18.52 12.45 -11.70
C ARG A 404 17.96 12.30 -13.10
N VAL A 405 16.90 11.50 -13.29
CA VAL A 405 16.27 11.33 -14.62
C VAL A 405 15.67 12.63 -15.13
N GLY A 406 15.14 13.48 -14.24
CA GLY A 406 14.59 14.78 -14.60
C GLY A 406 15.64 15.81 -15.02
N GLU A 407 16.89 15.69 -14.56
CA GLU A 407 18.00 16.58 -14.86
C GLU A 407 18.86 16.11 -16.03
N GLU A 408 19.19 14.83 -16.03
CA GLU A 408 20.14 14.23 -16.99
C GLU A 408 19.43 13.55 -18.17
N GLY A 409 18.12 13.35 -18.07
CA GLY A 409 17.35 12.59 -19.06
C GLY A 409 17.45 11.07 -18.81
N VAL A 410 17.18 10.29 -19.87
CA VAL A 410 17.20 8.82 -19.79
C VAL A 410 18.63 8.32 -19.59
N PRO A 411 18.92 7.55 -18.54
CA PRO A 411 20.24 6.97 -18.34
C PRO A 411 20.66 6.13 -19.57
N LYS A 412 21.87 6.33 -20.08
CA LYS A 412 22.42 5.39 -21.05
C LYS A 412 22.46 4.03 -20.36
N LYS A 413 21.83 3.01 -20.94
CA LYS A 413 21.87 1.63 -20.39
C LYS A 413 23.33 1.28 -20.14
N ALA A 414 23.67 1.03 -18.89
CA ALA A 414 24.95 0.41 -18.55
C ALA A 414 24.98 -0.92 -19.31
N LYS A 415 25.95 -1.11 -20.20
CA LYS A 415 26.22 -2.42 -20.78
C LYS A 415 26.39 -3.36 -19.59
N GLN A 416 25.61 -4.44 -19.53
CA GLN A 416 25.80 -5.50 -18.58
C GLN A 416 27.26 -5.92 -18.69
N VAL A 417 28.05 -5.63 -17.63
CA VAL A 417 29.32 -6.28 -17.43
C VAL A 417 28.99 -7.74 -17.18
N GLY A 418 29.36 -8.59 -18.12
CA GLY A 418 29.04 -9.99 -18.12
C GLY A 418 29.47 -10.66 -16.83
N GLN A 419 28.60 -11.45 -16.28
CA GLN A 419 28.94 -12.59 -15.47
C GLN A 419 29.58 -13.63 -16.41
N ASP A 420 30.83 -13.46 -16.73
CA ASP A 420 31.73 -14.49 -17.23
C ASP A 420 32.82 -14.73 -16.19
N GLU A 421 32.45 -15.41 -15.13
CA GLU A 421 33.34 -16.28 -14.39
C GLU A 421 32.63 -17.63 -14.28
N LYS A 422 32.71 -18.36 -15.39
CA LYS A 422 32.55 -19.80 -15.37
C LYS A 422 33.92 -20.39 -15.02
N GLN A 423 33.89 -21.12 -13.93
CA GLN A 423 34.60 -22.38 -13.67
C GLN A 423 35.94 -22.60 -14.44
N GLU A 424 37.01 -22.54 -13.69
CA GLU A 424 38.04 -23.58 -13.71
C GLU A 424 38.11 -24.30 -12.36
#